data_6abec3fe048b483def275c620075751c
#
_entry.id   6abec3fe048b483def275c620075751c
#
_cell.length_a   1.000
_cell.length_b   1.000
_cell.length_c   1.000
_cell.angle_alpha   90.00
_cell.angle_beta   90.00
_cell.angle_gamma   90.00
#
_symmetry.space_group_name_H-M   'P 1'
#
loop_
_entity.id
_entity.type
_entity.pdbx_description
1 polymer ?
#
loop_
_entity_poly.entity_id
_entity_poly.type
_entity_poly.pdbx_seq_one_letter_code
_entity_poly.pdbx_strand_id
1 'polypeptide(L)'
;MIPIQVFDPPMCCSTGVCGLSVDPELVRFAADLDWLRGQGVLVERFNLAQQPEAFAANDVVREALEAGGNGCLPLVVVDGQIAGRGEYPDRDTLAAFAGLRAKQATRSVFSPQVKELVAIAAAVAGRRALLDLVTTAAAAVPAAGTRTDREPTHRLSLKEA
;
A
#
# COMPACT_ATOMS: atom_id res chain seq x y z
N MET A 1 -2.79 -27.10 4.58
CA MET A 1 -2.18 -25.77 4.38
C MET A 1 -0.72 -26.02 4.09
N ILE A 2 -0.21 -25.50 3.00
CA ILE A 2 1.19 -25.65 2.60
C ILE A 2 2.00 -24.63 3.41
N PRO A 3 3.01 -25.05 4.19
CA PRO A 3 3.86 -24.12 4.93
C PRO A 3 4.80 -23.38 3.98
N ILE A 4 5.03 -22.10 4.26
CA ILE A 4 6.10 -21.32 3.65
C ILE A 4 7.26 -21.29 4.62
N GLN A 5 8.40 -21.79 4.20
CA GLN A 5 9.62 -21.80 4.98
C GLN A 5 10.63 -20.81 4.38
N VAL A 6 11.16 -19.93 5.22
CA VAL A 6 12.16 -18.94 4.84
C VAL A 6 13.49 -19.27 5.51
N PHE A 7 14.53 -19.38 4.73
CA PHE A 7 15.89 -19.66 5.17
C PHE A 7 16.77 -18.43 4.91
N ASP A 8 17.04 -17.68 5.97
CA ASP A 8 17.76 -16.43 5.92
C ASP A 8 19.29 -16.57 6.04
N PRO A 9 20.06 -15.63 5.49
CA PRO A 9 21.49 -15.55 5.75
C PRO A 9 21.79 -15.35 7.24
N PRO A 10 23.03 -15.51 7.69
CA PRO A 10 23.41 -15.30 9.08
C PRO A 10 23.14 -13.84 9.49
N MET A 11 22.21 -13.65 10.42
CA MET A 11 21.81 -12.36 10.98
C MET A 11 21.90 -12.34 12.49
N CYS A 12 22.01 -11.14 13.10
CA CYS A 12 22.14 -10.98 14.56
C CYS A 12 20.87 -11.42 15.33
N CYS A 13 19.69 -11.36 14.70
CA CYS A 13 18.41 -11.78 15.27
C CYS A 13 17.56 -12.51 14.22
N SER A 14 16.51 -13.18 14.68
CA SER A 14 15.63 -14.00 13.83
C SER A 14 14.89 -13.23 12.73
N THR A 15 14.76 -11.92 12.86
CA THR A 15 14.06 -11.07 11.88
C THR A 15 14.98 -10.16 11.07
N GLY A 16 16.26 -10.01 11.49
CA GLY A 16 17.20 -9.06 10.92
C GLY A 16 16.87 -7.59 11.16
N VAL A 17 15.86 -7.29 11.99
CA VAL A 17 15.32 -5.94 12.23
C VAL A 17 15.88 -5.37 13.55
N CYS A 18 17.06 -5.79 13.98
CA CYS A 18 17.71 -5.34 15.22
C CYS A 18 18.98 -4.53 14.90
N GLY A 19 19.21 -3.46 15.67
CA GLY A 19 20.41 -2.63 15.57
C GLY A 19 20.12 -1.18 15.21
N LEU A 20 21.20 -0.37 15.13
CA LEU A 20 21.13 1.06 14.84
C LEU A 20 20.92 1.35 13.34
N SER A 21 21.20 0.38 12.47
CA SER A 21 20.98 0.49 11.02
C SER A 21 20.20 -0.76 10.59
N VAL A 22 18.91 -0.60 10.40
CA VAL A 22 18.00 -1.67 9.97
C VAL A 22 17.80 -1.57 8.47
N ASP A 23 17.96 -2.70 7.77
CA ASP A 23 17.69 -2.77 6.35
C ASP A 23 16.19 -2.60 6.08
N PRO A 24 15.75 -1.59 5.30
CA PRO A 24 14.35 -1.38 4.97
C PRO A 24 13.70 -2.58 4.27
N GLU A 25 14.46 -3.37 3.52
CA GLU A 25 13.98 -4.57 2.87
C GLU A 25 13.59 -5.65 3.87
N LEU A 26 14.40 -5.86 4.92
CA LEU A 26 14.09 -6.79 6.00
C LEU A 26 12.86 -6.37 6.81
N VAL A 27 12.68 -5.06 7.03
CA VAL A 27 11.48 -4.51 7.70
C VAL A 27 10.23 -4.81 6.87
N ARG A 28 10.28 -4.50 5.58
CA ARG A 28 9.19 -4.77 4.64
C ARG A 28 8.86 -6.26 4.63
N PHE A 29 9.88 -7.10 4.47
CA PHE A 29 9.70 -8.54 4.39
C PHE A 29 9.11 -9.13 5.67
N ALA A 30 9.57 -8.68 6.85
CA ALA A 30 9.00 -9.10 8.13
C ALA A 30 7.51 -8.76 8.23
N ALA A 31 7.12 -7.54 7.83
CA ALA A 31 5.73 -7.12 7.81
C ALA A 31 4.87 -7.93 6.81
N ASP A 32 5.45 -8.33 5.67
CA ASP A 32 4.78 -9.15 4.67
C ASP A 32 4.57 -10.59 5.15
N LEU A 33 5.52 -11.16 5.90
CA LEU A 33 5.36 -12.45 6.56
C LEU A 33 4.30 -12.41 7.67
N ASP A 34 4.24 -11.34 8.45
CA ASP A 34 3.20 -11.16 9.49
C ASP A 34 1.82 -11.00 8.85
N TRP A 35 1.73 -10.31 7.73
CA TRP A 35 0.50 -10.25 6.94
C TRP A 35 0.06 -11.64 6.46
N LEU A 36 0.97 -12.48 5.95
CA LEU A 36 0.67 -13.86 5.55
C LEU A 36 0.14 -14.70 6.72
N ARG A 37 0.76 -14.60 7.91
CA ARG A 37 0.29 -15.26 9.12
C ARG A 37 -1.14 -14.81 9.47
N GLY A 38 -1.43 -13.50 9.31
CA GLY A 38 -2.77 -12.94 9.47
C GLY A 38 -3.79 -13.48 8.46
N GLN A 39 -3.36 -13.99 7.29
CA GLN A 39 -4.20 -14.68 6.32
C GLN A 39 -4.37 -16.19 6.65
N GLY A 40 -3.79 -16.68 7.73
CA GLY A 40 -3.84 -18.07 8.15
C GLY A 40 -2.84 -18.97 7.45
N VAL A 41 -1.79 -18.42 6.82
CA VAL A 41 -0.69 -19.18 6.22
C VAL A 41 0.30 -19.55 7.32
N LEU A 42 0.74 -20.82 7.35
CA LEU A 42 1.83 -21.24 8.23
C LEU A 42 3.15 -20.74 7.65
N VAL A 43 3.84 -19.85 8.39
CA VAL A 43 5.12 -19.28 7.98
C VAL A 43 6.17 -19.57 9.04
N GLU A 44 7.21 -20.29 8.64
CA GLU A 44 8.39 -20.60 9.44
C GLU A 44 9.59 -19.81 8.90
N ARG A 45 10.44 -19.31 9.77
CA ARG A 45 11.62 -18.51 9.42
C ARG A 45 12.84 -19.01 10.20
N PHE A 46 13.89 -19.34 9.49
CA PHE A 46 15.12 -19.90 10.03
C PHE A 46 16.30 -18.99 9.70
N ASN A 47 17.15 -18.71 10.68
CA ASN A 47 18.36 -17.92 10.55
C ASN A 47 19.58 -18.84 10.62
N LEU A 48 20.45 -18.79 9.62
CA LEU A 48 21.61 -19.67 9.51
C LEU A 48 22.55 -19.58 10.72
N ALA A 49 22.70 -18.40 11.34
CA ALA A 49 23.56 -18.24 12.51
C ALA A 49 22.97 -18.83 13.80
N GLN A 50 21.65 -18.98 13.88
CA GLN A 50 20.95 -19.41 15.09
C GLN A 50 20.42 -20.84 15.01
N GLN A 51 20.09 -21.30 13.81
CA GLN A 51 19.42 -22.58 13.55
C GLN A 51 20.04 -23.32 12.36
N PRO A 52 21.37 -23.56 12.35
CA PRO A 52 22.04 -24.26 11.25
C PRO A 52 21.51 -25.67 11.00
N GLU A 53 20.99 -26.32 12.05
CA GLU A 53 20.38 -27.64 11.98
C GLU A 53 19.14 -27.68 11.08
N ALA A 54 18.35 -26.59 11.01
CA ALA A 54 17.20 -26.53 10.12
C ALA A 54 17.61 -26.52 8.63
N PHE A 55 18.76 -25.91 8.34
CA PHE A 55 19.33 -25.90 6.98
C PHE A 55 19.89 -27.27 6.59
N ALA A 56 20.53 -27.97 7.54
CA ALA A 56 21.06 -29.30 7.32
C ALA A 56 19.94 -30.36 7.19
N ALA A 57 18.84 -30.19 7.88
CA ALA A 57 17.71 -31.11 7.88
C ALA A 57 16.86 -31.03 6.61
N ASN A 58 16.94 -29.95 5.85
CA ASN A 58 16.21 -29.76 4.60
C ASN A 58 17.11 -30.02 3.40
N ASP A 59 16.88 -31.16 2.72
CA ASP A 59 17.74 -31.59 1.63
C ASP A 59 17.83 -30.57 0.48
N VAL A 60 16.71 -29.93 0.12
CA VAL A 60 16.66 -28.97 -0.97
C VAL A 60 17.45 -27.69 -0.62
N VAL A 61 17.40 -27.25 0.63
CA VAL A 61 18.17 -26.12 1.13
C VAL A 61 19.65 -26.44 1.22
N ARG A 62 19.99 -27.64 1.70
CA ARG A 62 21.38 -28.13 1.79
C ARG A 62 22.02 -28.17 0.40
N GLU A 63 21.36 -28.77 -0.57
CA GLU A 63 21.86 -28.87 -1.97
C GLU A 63 22.04 -27.45 -2.58
N ALA A 64 21.12 -26.53 -2.31
CA ALA A 64 21.22 -25.15 -2.78
C ALA A 64 22.43 -24.41 -2.17
N LEU A 65 22.73 -24.66 -0.88
CA LEU A 65 23.88 -24.10 -0.19
C LEU A 65 25.20 -24.71 -0.67
N GLU A 66 25.23 -26.01 -0.92
CA GLU A 66 26.41 -26.71 -1.50
C GLU A 66 26.74 -26.16 -2.88
N ALA A 67 25.74 -25.88 -3.71
CA ALA A 67 25.90 -25.36 -5.06
C ALA A 67 26.23 -23.88 -5.15
N GLY A 68 25.66 -23.04 -4.26
CA GLY A 68 25.72 -21.58 -4.37
C GLY A 68 26.29 -20.86 -3.14
N GLY A 69 26.65 -21.59 -2.09
CA GLY A 69 27.12 -21.01 -0.83
C GLY A 69 26.08 -20.06 -0.22
N ASN A 70 26.55 -19.16 0.63
CA ASN A 70 25.67 -18.17 1.28
C ASN A 70 25.03 -17.18 0.29
N GLY A 71 25.55 -17.07 -0.94
CA GLY A 71 24.99 -16.17 -1.95
C GLY A 71 23.65 -16.63 -2.52
N CYS A 72 23.21 -17.87 -2.25
CA CYS A 72 21.88 -18.33 -2.62
C CYS A 72 20.78 -17.89 -1.63
N LEU A 73 21.15 -17.40 -0.45
CA LEU A 73 20.21 -16.93 0.58
C LEU A 73 19.74 -15.49 0.31
N PRO A 74 18.51 -15.14 0.69
CA PRO A 74 17.51 -15.97 1.32
C PRO A 74 16.90 -17.01 0.37
N LEU A 75 16.47 -18.15 0.92
CA LEU A 75 15.68 -19.15 0.20
C LEU A 75 14.24 -19.16 0.75
N VAL A 76 13.28 -19.20 -0.15
CA VAL A 76 11.88 -19.42 0.19
C VAL A 76 11.47 -20.78 -0.35
N VAL A 77 11.07 -21.67 0.55
CA VAL A 77 10.64 -23.04 0.23
C VAL A 77 9.13 -23.16 0.46
N VAL A 78 8.44 -23.70 -0.52
CA VAL A 78 7.00 -23.94 -0.49
C VAL A 78 6.76 -25.37 -0.96
N ASP A 79 6.06 -26.15 -0.16
CA ASP A 79 5.78 -27.56 -0.47
C ASP A 79 7.05 -28.38 -0.79
N GLY A 80 8.14 -28.10 -0.06
CA GLY A 80 9.43 -28.78 -0.25
C GLY A 80 10.20 -28.37 -1.51
N GLN A 81 9.79 -27.34 -2.22
CA GLN A 81 10.46 -26.82 -3.40
C GLN A 81 10.90 -25.37 -3.23
N ILE A 82 12.03 -25.00 -3.82
CA ILE A 82 12.51 -23.61 -3.80
C ILE A 82 11.62 -22.77 -4.72
N ALA A 83 10.86 -21.86 -4.12
CA ALA A 83 10.02 -20.90 -4.82
C ALA A 83 10.72 -19.56 -5.05
N GLY A 84 11.69 -19.19 -4.20
CA GLY A 84 12.48 -17.96 -4.31
C GLY A 84 13.93 -18.18 -3.86
N ARG A 85 14.89 -17.45 -4.48
CA ARG A 85 16.32 -17.58 -4.21
C ARG A 85 17.03 -16.23 -4.34
N GLY A 86 17.86 -15.89 -3.35
CA GLY A 86 18.79 -14.75 -3.41
C GLY A 86 18.16 -13.38 -3.19
N GLU A 87 16.85 -13.29 -3.18
CA GLU A 87 16.11 -12.03 -3.00
C GLU A 87 14.91 -12.24 -2.07
N TYR A 88 14.55 -11.21 -1.32
CA TYR A 88 13.32 -11.22 -0.52
C TYR A 88 12.11 -10.90 -1.41
N PRO A 89 11.19 -11.86 -1.62
CA PRO A 89 10.03 -11.63 -2.45
C PRO A 89 9.12 -10.54 -1.88
N ASP A 90 8.41 -9.86 -2.75
CA ASP A 90 7.39 -8.91 -2.38
C ASP A 90 6.09 -9.58 -1.92
N ARG A 91 5.16 -8.80 -1.38
CA ARG A 91 3.88 -9.29 -0.86
C ARG A 91 3.05 -10.03 -1.91
N ASP A 92 3.05 -9.56 -3.14
CA ASP A 92 2.26 -10.16 -4.22
C ASP A 92 2.82 -11.52 -4.63
N THR A 93 4.13 -11.67 -4.64
CA THR A 93 4.83 -12.93 -4.88
C THR A 93 4.59 -13.91 -3.74
N LEU A 94 4.69 -13.45 -2.49
CA LEU A 94 4.37 -14.26 -1.30
C LEU A 94 2.91 -14.72 -1.30
N ALA A 95 1.98 -13.83 -1.67
CA ALA A 95 0.56 -14.18 -1.81
C ALA A 95 0.34 -15.25 -2.90
N ALA A 96 1.10 -15.17 -3.99
CA ALA A 96 1.06 -16.19 -5.04
C ALA A 96 1.58 -17.54 -4.55
N PHE A 97 2.68 -17.56 -3.81
CA PHE A 97 3.23 -18.77 -3.19
C PHE A 97 2.23 -19.42 -2.21
N ALA A 98 1.51 -18.60 -1.45
CA ALA A 98 0.46 -19.05 -0.53
C ALA A 98 -0.85 -19.46 -1.22
N GLY A 99 -0.98 -19.28 -2.52
CA GLY A 99 -2.24 -19.48 -3.25
C GLY A 99 -3.34 -18.48 -2.92
N LEU A 100 -2.98 -17.32 -2.34
CA LEU A 100 -3.94 -16.29 -1.92
C LEU A 100 -4.41 -15.40 -3.06
N ARG A 101 -3.69 -15.32 -4.18
CA ARG A 101 -4.02 -14.51 -5.36
C ARG A 101 -5.40 -14.83 -5.94
N ALA A 102 -5.77 -16.11 -5.93
CA ALA A 102 -7.10 -16.54 -6.39
C ALA A 102 -8.23 -16.09 -5.44
N LYS A 103 -7.94 -15.93 -4.13
CA LYS A 103 -8.93 -15.46 -3.14
C LYS A 103 -9.14 -13.95 -3.15
N GLN A 104 -8.15 -13.16 -3.55
CA GLN A 104 -8.27 -11.69 -3.63
C GLN A 104 -8.99 -11.25 -4.91
N ALA A 105 -8.84 -11.97 -6.01
CA ALA A 105 -9.61 -11.72 -7.23
C ALA A 105 -11.12 -11.89 -7.02
N THR A 106 -11.54 -12.77 -6.11
CA THR A 106 -12.96 -12.97 -5.75
C THR A 106 -13.48 -11.98 -4.71
N ARG A 107 -12.61 -11.23 -4.00
CA ARG A 107 -13.03 -10.21 -3.02
C ARG A 107 -13.17 -8.82 -3.63
N SER A 108 -12.71 -8.59 -4.83
CA SER A 108 -12.98 -7.37 -5.59
C SER A 108 -14.32 -7.47 -6.32
N VAL A 109 -15.38 -7.92 -5.61
CA VAL A 109 -16.75 -7.75 -6.07
C VAL A 109 -17.26 -6.37 -5.63
N PHE A 110 -16.57 -5.35 -6.06
CA PHE A 110 -17.24 -4.08 -6.26
C PHE A 110 -17.90 -4.22 -7.62
N SER A 111 -19.14 -4.74 -7.59
CA SER A 111 -19.96 -4.97 -8.78
C SER A 111 -19.94 -3.71 -9.66
N PRO A 112 -19.76 -3.83 -10.99
CA PRO A 112 -19.83 -2.68 -11.90
C PRO A 112 -21.13 -1.88 -11.75
N GLN A 113 -22.21 -2.51 -11.30
CA GLN A 113 -23.50 -1.88 -10.98
C GLN A 113 -23.41 -0.82 -9.87
N VAL A 114 -22.54 -0.99 -8.87
CA VAL A 114 -22.39 0.01 -7.79
C VAL A 114 -21.66 1.25 -8.27
N LYS A 115 -20.68 1.11 -9.20
CA LYS A 115 -20.03 2.25 -9.84
C LYS A 115 -21.00 3.07 -10.69
N GLU A 116 -21.91 2.42 -11.37
CA GLU A 116 -22.94 3.07 -12.20
C GLU A 116 -23.98 3.79 -11.34
N LEU A 117 -24.42 3.19 -10.22
CA LEU A 117 -25.31 3.82 -9.26
C LEU A 117 -24.70 5.07 -8.60
N VAL A 118 -23.43 5.04 -8.24
CA VAL A 118 -22.72 6.21 -7.68
C VAL A 118 -22.57 7.30 -8.74
N ALA A 119 -22.29 6.96 -10.00
CA ALA A 119 -22.19 7.92 -11.10
C ALA A 119 -23.55 8.58 -11.41
N ILE A 120 -24.64 7.80 -11.36
CA ILE A 120 -26.02 8.33 -11.57
C ILE A 120 -26.41 9.24 -10.39
N ALA A 121 -26.09 8.89 -9.14
CA ALA A 121 -26.35 9.72 -7.98
C ALA A 121 -25.59 11.05 -8.02
N ALA A 122 -24.32 11.05 -8.47
CA ALA A 122 -23.53 12.25 -8.63
C ALA A 122 -24.07 13.15 -9.78
N ALA A 123 -24.53 12.55 -10.88
CA ALA A 123 -25.13 13.28 -12.00
C ALA A 123 -26.46 13.94 -11.64
N VAL A 124 -27.28 13.29 -10.79
CA VAL A 124 -28.54 13.86 -10.29
C VAL A 124 -28.30 14.99 -9.29
N ALA A 125 -27.29 14.84 -8.40
CA ALA A 125 -26.92 15.91 -7.47
C ALA A 125 -26.38 17.16 -8.21
N GLY A 126 -25.56 16.97 -9.25
CA GLY A 126 -25.06 18.06 -10.08
C GLY A 126 -26.16 18.82 -10.84
N ARG A 127 -27.22 18.13 -11.30
CA ARG A 127 -28.36 18.78 -11.97
C ARG A 127 -29.21 19.62 -11.01
N ARG A 128 -29.37 19.21 -9.76
CA ARG A 128 -30.07 20.01 -8.75
C ARG A 128 -29.33 21.31 -8.42
N ALA A 129 -28.01 21.24 -8.26
CA ALA A 129 -27.19 22.43 -8.01
C ALA A 129 -27.23 23.43 -9.17
N LEU A 130 -27.32 22.97 -10.44
CA LEU A 130 -27.46 23.85 -11.59
C LEU A 130 -28.85 24.52 -11.68
N LEU A 131 -29.92 23.80 -11.30
CA LEU A 131 -31.26 24.39 -11.25
C LEU A 131 -31.37 25.47 -10.17
N ASP A 132 -30.78 25.28 -9.01
CA ASP A 132 -30.77 26.27 -7.94
C ASP A 132 -29.97 27.53 -8.32
N LEU A 133 -28.87 27.39 -9.08
CA LEU A 133 -28.09 28.53 -9.58
C LEU A 133 -28.89 29.36 -10.62
N VAL A 134 -29.65 28.71 -11.49
CA VAL A 134 -30.46 29.39 -12.51
C VAL A 134 -31.66 30.13 -11.86
N THR A 135 -32.26 29.57 -10.82
CA THR A 135 -33.40 30.18 -10.12
C THR A 135 -32.97 31.39 -9.27
N THR A 136 -31.75 31.38 -8.72
CA THR A 136 -31.20 32.50 -7.95
C THR A 136 -30.76 33.66 -8.84
N ALA A 137 -30.31 33.39 -10.08
CA ALA A 137 -29.91 34.42 -11.06
C ALA A 137 -31.10 35.20 -11.66
N ALA A 138 -32.31 34.60 -11.66
CA ALA A 138 -33.52 35.26 -12.17
C ALA A 138 -34.17 36.27 -11.20
N ALA A 139 -33.74 36.32 -9.91
CA ALA A 139 -34.30 37.20 -8.88
C ALA A 139 -33.52 38.50 -8.66
N ALA A 140 -32.43 38.77 -9.38
CA ALA A 140 -31.61 39.95 -9.24
C ALA A 140 -31.66 40.85 -10.49
N VAL A 141 -32.82 41.46 -10.78
CA VAL A 141 -32.91 42.63 -11.67
C VAL A 141 -33.18 43.85 -10.79
N PRO A 142 -32.19 44.73 -10.54
CA PRO A 142 -32.49 45.99 -9.88
C PRO A 142 -33.11 46.98 -10.90
N ALA A 143 -34.26 47.54 -10.54
CA ALA A 143 -34.92 48.63 -11.22
C ALA A 143 -34.01 49.86 -11.25
N ALA A 144 -33.95 50.48 -12.42
CA ALA A 144 -33.25 51.73 -12.67
C ALA A 144 -33.95 52.93 -12.02
N GLY A 145 -33.16 53.93 -11.63
CA GLY A 145 -33.55 55.30 -11.23
C GLY A 145 -33.05 55.68 -9.87
N THR A 146 -32.30 56.69 -9.65
CA THR A 146 -32.26 58.06 -10.17
C THR A 146 -30.94 58.71 -9.72
N ARG A 147 -30.45 59.53 -10.62
CA ARG A 147 -29.32 60.46 -10.54
C ARG A 147 -29.55 61.53 -9.44
N THR A 148 -28.59 61.85 -8.58
CA THR A 148 -28.34 63.18 -8.06
C THR A 148 -26.85 63.39 -7.79
N ASP A 149 -26.38 64.41 -8.46
CA ASP A 149 -25.09 65.06 -8.33
C ASP A 149 -24.77 65.52 -6.91
N ARG A 150 -23.52 65.43 -6.52
CA ARG A 150 -22.81 66.50 -5.78
C ARG A 150 -21.33 66.19 -5.65
N GLU A 151 -20.53 66.92 -6.37
CA GLU A 151 -19.12 67.25 -6.15
C GLU A 151 -19.05 68.50 -5.22
N PRO A 152 -17.86 69.00 -4.86
CA PRO A 152 -16.61 68.48 -4.33
C PRO A 152 -16.23 69.16 -2.98
N THR A 153 -15.09 68.86 -2.41
CA THR A 153 -14.07 69.80 -1.88
C THR A 153 -12.99 69.02 -1.07
N HIS A 154 -11.78 69.06 -1.61
CA HIS A 154 -10.57 69.71 -1.08
C HIS A 154 -10.27 69.53 0.44
N ARG A 155 -9.17 68.87 0.76
CA ARG A 155 -8.00 69.51 1.36
C ARG A 155 -6.84 68.54 1.61
N LEU A 156 -5.72 68.99 1.12
CA LEU A 156 -4.37 68.64 1.46
C LEU A 156 -4.09 68.82 2.96
N SER A 157 -3.27 68.00 3.57
CA SER A 157 -2.19 68.49 4.42
C SER A 157 -1.15 67.42 4.68
N LEU A 158 0.04 67.75 4.27
CA LEU A 158 1.36 67.29 4.67
C LEU A 158 1.55 67.33 6.20
N LYS A 159 2.40 66.45 6.72
CA LYS A 159 3.64 66.64 7.50
C LYS A 159 3.99 65.33 8.19
N GLU A 160 5.13 64.78 7.87
CA GLU A 160 6.45 64.82 8.56
C GLU A 160 6.38 64.45 10.06
N ALA A 161 7.01 63.31 10.37
CA ALA A 161 8.22 63.12 11.14
C ALA A 161 8.59 61.65 11.08
#